data_11c846fe1185238e63e6fd968cabeac6
#
_entry.id   11c846fe1185238e63e6fd968cabeac6
#
_cell.length_a   1.000
_cell.length_b   1.000
_cell.length_c   1.000
_cell.angle_alpha   90.00
_cell.angle_beta   90.00
_cell.angle_gamma   90.00
#
_symmetry.space_group_name_H-M   'P 1'
#
loop_
_entity.id
_entity.type
_entity.pdbx_description
1 polymer ?
#
loop_
_entity_poly.entity_id
_entity_poly.type
_entity_poly.pdbx_seq_one_letter_code
_entity_poly.pdbx_strand_id
1 'polypeptide(L)'
;KEDGSRLGNITCNITDSCTMTGCINRGNLISTTSGRCGGITSLANAAVFENCANYGEVLTDGQYRGLFWGYNTAAATWKNCIASGKVGKYAGGTPVYDEYTEATKAQYLGVQKSGTASNLIDIDYQIGVKEPEQSEVQADLSILFIGNSFTKDAVEHLPGILKAAGLDKVHMVHMYYGGRLISQYYSGWAS
;
A
#
# COMPACT_ATOMS: atom_id res chain seq x y z
N LYS A 1 -26.03 -13.34 -1.43
CA LYS A 1 -24.72 -13.78 -0.90
C LYS A 1 -23.97 -12.50 -0.57
N GLU A 2 -23.84 -12.20 0.70
CA GLU A 2 -22.86 -11.19 1.09
C GLU A 2 -21.50 -11.79 0.82
N ASP A 3 -20.88 -11.36 -0.26
CA ASP A 3 -19.49 -11.68 -0.50
C ASP A 3 -18.65 -10.84 0.45
N GLY A 4 -18.20 -11.47 1.52
CA GLY A 4 -17.37 -10.85 2.54
C GLY A 4 -15.91 -10.66 2.14
N SER A 5 -15.56 -10.95 0.89
CA SER A 5 -14.19 -10.85 0.39
C SER A 5 -13.66 -9.43 0.53
N ARG A 6 -12.47 -9.30 1.09
CA ARG A 6 -11.79 -8.03 1.30
C ARG A 6 -10.39 -8.12 0.75
N LEU A 7 -10.07 -7.27 -0.20
CA LEU A 7 -8.76 -7.23 -0.83
C LEU A 7 -8.19 -5.81 -0.79
N GLY A 8 -7.00 -5.70 -0.25
CA GLY A 8 -6.20 -4.49 -0.30
C GLY A 8 -4.76 -4.89 -0.58
N ASN A 9 -4.08 -4.17 -1.46
CA ASN A 9 -2.72 -4.54 -1.85
C ASN A 9 -1.69 -4.37 -0.73
N ILE A 10 -1.92 -3.47 0.20
CA ILE A 10 -1.04 -3.26 1.35
C ILE A 10 -1.62 -3.93 2.60
N THR A 11 -2.92 -3.74 2.86
CA THR A 11 -3.59 -4.34 4.00
C THR A 11 -5.07 -4.60 3.71
N CYS A 12 -5.63 -5.66 4.31
CA CYS A 12 -7.05 -5.95 4.13
C CYS A 12 -7.95 -5.06 4.97
N ASN A 13 -7.55 -4.71 6.16
CA ASN A 13 -8.41 -3.99 7.09
C ASN A 13 -7.59 -3.15 8.06
N ILE A 14 -7.93 -1.89 8.18
CA ILE A 14 -7.36 -0.99 9.18
C ILE A 14 -8.49 -0.41 10.00
N THR A 15 -8.43 -0.61 11.29
CA THR A 15 -9.40 -0.12 12.27
C THR A 15 -8.70 0.63 13.40
N ASP A 16 -9.43 1.53 14.00
CA ASP A 16 -9.16 2.13 15.30
C ASP A 16 -7.74 2.69 15.50
N SER A 17 -7.57 3.96 15.21
CA SER A 17 -6.40 4.77 15.60
C SER A 17 -5.04 4.28 15.07
N CYS A 18 -5.01 3.38 14.10
CA CYS A 18 -3.76 3.01 13.43
C CYS A 18 -3.29 4.11 12.49
N THR A 19 -2.00 4.36 12.46
CA THR A 19 -1.36 5.25 11.49
C THR A 19 -0.53 4.43 10.51
N MET A 20 -0.75 4.64 9.22
CA MET A 20 0.10 4.13 8.14
C MET A 20 0.86 5.28 7.53
N THR A 21 2.17 5.15 7.42
CA THR A 21 3.03 6.20 6.87
C THR A 21 3.92 5.65 5.77
N GLY A 22 4.05 6.39 4.67
CA GLY A 22 5.00 6.09 3.59
C GLY A 22 4.70 4.83 2.79
N CYS A 23 3.47 4.32 2.83
CA CYS A 23 3.10 3.10 2.11
C CYS A 23 2.84 3.39 0.63
N ILE A 24 3.52 2.67 -0.26
CA ILE A 24 3.40 2.85 -1.70
C ILE A 24 2.93 1.54 -2.34
N ASN A 25 1.77 1.59 -3.02
CA ASN A 25 1.32 0.50 -3.87
C ASN A 25 1.63 0.78 -5.34
N ARG A 26 2.30 -0.15 -5.99
CA ARG A 26 2.62 -0.14 -7.43
C ARG A 26 1.91 -1.24 -8.21
N GLY A 27 1.37 -2.21 -7.47
CA GLY A 27 0.72 -3.37 -8.06
C GLY A 27 -0.75 -3.12 -8.38
N ASN A 28 -1.22 -3.69 -9.48
CA ASN A 28 -2.64 -3.71 -9.82
C ASN A 28 -3.38 -4.73 -8.94
N LEU A 29 -4.60 -4.38 -8.54
CA LEU A 29 -5.53 -5.28 -7.88
C LEU A 29 -6.62 -5.66 -8.87
N ILE A 30 -6.68 -6.93 -9.23
CA ILE A 30 -7.70 -7.46 -10.14
C ILE A 30 -8.47 -8.56 -9.44
N SER A 31 -9.78 -8.43 -9.36
CA SER A 31 -10.66 -9.42 -8.74
C SER A 31 -12.00 -9.53 -9.45
N THR A 32 -12.41 -10.75 -9.73
CA THR A 32 -13.72 -11.05 -10.33
C THR A 32 -14.80 -11.36 -9.29
N THR A 33 -14.44 -11.55 -8.02
CA THR A 33 -15.35 -12.08 -7.00
C THR A 33 -15.43 -11.23 -5.73
N SER A 34 -14.63 -10.20 -5.60
CA SER A 34 -14.52 -9.47 -4.34
C SER A 34 -15.61 -8.43 -4.15
N GLY A 35 -16.14 -8.37 -2.95
CA GLY A 35 -17.08 -7.34 -2.54
C GLY A 35 -16.45 -5.99 -2.21
N ARG A 36 -15.16 -5.96 -1.77
CA ARG A 36 -14.49 -4.74 -1.33
C ARG A 36 -13.03 -4.76 -1.74
N CYS A 37 -12.65 -3.85 -2.63
CA CYS A 37 -11.30 -3.76 -3.17
C CYS A 37 -10.75 -2.34 -3.07
N GLY A 38 -9.58 -2.20 -2.48
CA GLY A 38 -8.87 -0.91 -2.41
C GLY A 38 -7.38 -1.06 -2.68
N GLY A 39 -6.80 -0.11 -3.39
CA GLY A 39 -5.39 -0.15 -3.74
C GLY A 39 -4.46 -0.13 -2.53
N ILE A 40 -4.83 0.51 -1.45
CA ILE A 40 -4.10 0.49 -0.18
C ILE A 40 -4.78 -0.48 0.79
N THR A 41 -6.05 -0.29 1.07
CA THR A 41 -6.80 -1.13 2.03
C THR A 41 -8.20 -1.45 1.53
N SER A 42 -8.71 -2.60 1.88
CA SER A 42 -10.11 -2.95 1.59
C SER A 42 -11.09 -2.20 2.49
N LEU A 43 -10.74 -2.01 3.75
CA LEU A 43 -11.53 -1.29 4.73
C LEU A 43 -10.65 -0.30 5.49
N ALA A 44 -11.01 0.98 5.46
CA ALA A 44 -10.46 2.01 6.32
C ALA A 44 -11.51 2.45 7.32
N ASN A 45 -11.17 2.43 8.61
CA ASN A 45 -12.08 2.82 9.68
C ASN A 45 -11.32 3.62 10.75
N ALA A 46 -11.55 4.92 10.81
CA ALA A 46 -10.90 5.84 11.75
C ALA A 46 -9.35 5.79 11.76
N ALA A 47 -8.75 5.31 10.67
CA ALA A 47 -7.30 5.23 10.52
C ALA A 47 -6.71 6.53 9.96
N VAL A 48 -5.41 6.73 10.18
CA VAL A 48 -4.65 7.85 9.62
C VAL A 48 -3.67 7.32 8.58
N PHE A 49 -3.66 7.94 7.40
CA PHE A 49 -2.73 7.64 6.31
C PHE A 49 -1.91 8.89 6.00
N GLU A 50 -0.61 8.77 6.06
CA GLU A 50 0.30 9.89 5.83
C GLU A 50 1.36 9.51 4.79
N ASN A 51 1.60 10.38 3.80
CA ASN A 51 2.61 10.17 2.76
C ASN A 51 2.45 8.82 2.03
N CYS A 52 1.21 8.37 1.84
CA CYS A 52 0.92 7.12 1.15
C CYS A 52 0.62 7.37 -0.33
N ALA A 53 0.97 6.42 -1.19
CA ALA A 53 0.70 6.54 -2.62
C ALA A 53 0.12 5.26 -3.22
N ASN A 54 -0.80 5.40 -4.18
CA ASN A 54 -1.28 4.31 -5.00
C ASN A 54 -1.15 4.64 -6.48
N TYR A 55 -0.27 3.94 -7.17
CA TYR A 55 -0.05 4.02 -8.62
C TYR A 55 -0.71 2.87 -9.38
N GLY A 56 -1.15 1.84 -8.66
CA GLY A 56 -1.78 0.66 -9.25
C GLY A 56 -3.26 0.87 -9.57
N GLU A 57 -3.77 0.07 -10.49
CA GLU A 57 -5.18 0.03 -10.86
C GLU A 57 -5.97 -0.88 -9.91
N VAL A 58 -7.26 -0.58 -9.74
CA VAL A 58 -8.20 -1.41 -8.99
C VAL A 58 -9.36 -1.81 -9.88
N LEU A 59 -9.37 -3.05 -10.31
CA LEU A 59 -10.34 -3.62 -11.23
C LEU A 59 -11.11 -4.75 -10.53
N THR A 60 -12.39 -4.57 -10.31
CA THR A 60 -13.23 -5.59 -9.67
C THR A 60 -14.68 -5.49 -10.08
N ASP A 61 -15.36 -6.63 -10.20
CA ASP A 61 -16.80 -6.70 -10.41
C ASP A 61 -17.59 -6.33 -9.14
N GLY A 62 -16.91 -6.24 -7.99
CA GLY A 62 -17.48 -5.79 -6.73
C GLY A 62 -17.94 -4.32 -6.78
N GLN A 63 -19.00 -4.03 -6.01
CA GLN A 63 -19.57 -2.68 -5.95
C GLN A 63 -18.73 -1.70 -5.10
N TYR A 64 -17.87 -2.21 -4.21
CA TYR A 64 -17.04 -1.41 -3.30
C TYR A 64 -15.61 -1.43 -3.78
N ARG A 65 -15.24 -0.44 -4.58
CA ARG A 65 -13.90 -0.29 -5.14
C ARG A 65 -13.41 1.14 -5.04
N GLY A 66 -12.12 1.31 -4.91
CA GLY A 66 -11.49 2.63 -4.90
C GLY A 66 -9.97 2.55 -4.92
N LEU A 67 -9.32 3.62 -5.33
CA LEU A 67 -7.86 3.66 -5.42
C LEU A 67 -7.17 3.53 -4.06
N PHE A 68 -7.77 4.06 -3.01
CA PHE A 68 -7.21 3.97 -1.67
C PHE A 68 -7.91 2.91 -0.83
N TRP A 69 -9.23 2.98 -0.74
CA TRP A 69 -10.01 2.03 0.05
C TRP A 69 -11.22 1.50 -0.73
N GLY A 70 -11.58 0.24 -0.46
CA GLY A 70 -12.80 -0.33 -1.04
C GLY A 70 -14.06 0.21 -0.37
N TYR A 71 -14.03 0.29 0.96
CA TYR A 71 -15.18 0.71 1.76
C TYR A 71 -14.74 1.37 3.06
N ASN A 72 -15.43 2.42 3.47
CA ASN A 72 -15.17 3.12 4.71
C ASN A 72 -16.44 3.15 5.59
N THR A 73 -16.32 2.79 6.86
CA THR A 73 -17.40 2.81 7.84
C THR A 73 -17.35 4.02 8.77
N ALA A 74 -16.16 4.60 8.95
CA ALA A 74 -15.92 5.84 9.68
C ALA A 74 -14.86 6.67 8.95
N ALA A 75 -14.81 7.95 9.25
CA ALA A 75 -13.86 8.86 8.60
C ALA A 75 -12.41 8.42 8.82
N ALA A 76 -11.71 8.07 7.75
CA ALA A 76 -10.26 7.96 7.75
C ALA A 76 -9.65 9.32 7.44
N THR A 77 -8.47 9.59 7.96
CA THR A 77 -7.72 10.82 7.70
C THR A 77 -6.61 10.54 6.69
N TRP A 78 -6.53 11.34 5.66
CA TRP A 78 -5.53 11.24 4.59
C TRP A 78 -4.71 12.52 4.58
N LYS A 79 -3.38 12.40 4.66
CA LYS A 79 -2.46 13.53 4.67
C LYS A 79 -1.36 13.30 3.65
N ASN A 80 -1.15 14.26 2.76
CA ASN A 80 -0.09 14.22 1.74
C ASN A 80 -0.04 12.89 0.99
N CYS A 81 -1.21 12.40 0.53
CA CYS A 81 -1.34 11.14 -0.19
C CYS A 81 -1.50 11.38 -1.69
N ILE A 82 -1.01 10.45 -2.50
CA ILE A 82 -1.05 10.53 -3.97
C ILE A 82 -1.81 9.32 -4.54
N ALA A 83 -2.74 9.57 -5.44
CA ALA A 83 -3.41 8.54 -6.22
C ALA A 83 -3.30 8.83 -7.72
N SER A 84 -2.87 7.86 -8.52
CA SER A 84 -2.75 8.04 -9.98
C SER A 84 -3.21 6.85 -10.82
N GLY A 85 -3.65 5.78 -10.18
CA GLY A 85 -4.19 4.61 -10.87
C GLY A 85 -5.58 4.83 -11.46
N LYS A 86 -6.16 3.76 -11.97
CA LYS A 86 -7.53 3.75 -12.50
C LYS A 86 -8.40 2.77 -11.71
N VAL A 87 -9.69 3.08 -11.63
CA VAL A 87 -10.70 2.21 -11.02
C VAL A 87 -11.65 1.72 -12.10
N GLY A 88 -12.11 0.48 -11.97
CA GLY A 88 -13.07 -0.05 -12.94
C GLY A 88 -13.53 -1.47 -12.62
N LYS A 89 -14.22 -2.05 -13.60
CA LYS A 89 -14.65 -3.44 -13.62
C LYS A 89 -13.74 -4.28 -14.49
N TYR A 90 -13.70 -5.58 -14.20
CA TYR A 90 -12.98 -6.56 -15.00
C TYR A 90 -13.99 -7.47 -15.72
N ALA A 91 -14.74 -6.90 -16.66
CA ALA A 91 -15.81 -7.60 -17.34
C ALA A 91 -15.28 -8.55 -18.43
N GLY A 92 -15.44 -9.85 -18.24
CA GLY A 92 -15.08 -10.85 -19.25
C GLY A 92 -13.62 -10.87 -19.66
N GLY A 93 -12.71 -10.46 -18.77
CA GLY A 93 -11.27 -10.39 -19.04
C GLY A 93 -10.79 -9.06 -19.62
N THR A 94 -11.68 -8.10 -19.81
CA THR A 94 -11.33 -6.77 -20.33
C THR A 94 -11.64 -5.70 -19.29
N PRO A 95 -10.70 -4.78 -19.01
CA PRO A 95 -10.94 -3.65 -18.12
C PRO A 95 -11.99 -2.69 -18.69
N VAL A 96 -12.94 -2.30 -17.86
CA VAL A 96 -13.90 -1.22 -18.13
C VAL A 96 -13.75 -0.21 -17.02
N TYR A 97 -13.13 0.92 -17.32
CA TYR A 97 -12.82 1.94 -16.32
C TYR A 97 -14.03 2.81 -16.00
N ASP A 98 -14.13 3.18 -14.73
CA ASP A 98 -15.08 4.17 -14.27
C ASP A 98 -14.64 5.57 -14.76
N GLU A 99 -15.61 6.43 -15.04
CA GLU A 99 -15.31 7.81 -15.43
C GLU A 99 -14.92 8.65 -14.19
N TYR A 100 -13.77 9.31 -14.31
CA TYR A 100 -13.34 10.26 -13.30
C TYR A 100 -13.83 11.67 -13.65
N THR A 101 -14.48 12.30 -12.69
CA THR A 101 -14.82 13.73 -12.69
C THR A 101 -14.58 14.30 -11.30
N GLU A 102 -14.49 15.60 -11.14
CA GLU A 102 -14.39 16.19 -9.79
C GLU A 102 -15.59 15.84 -8.91
N ALA A 103 -16.77 15.63 -9.49
CA ALA A 103 -17.96 15.20 -8.76
C ALA A 103 -17.87 13.75 -8.28
N THR A 104 -17.16 12.87 -9.01
CA THR A 104 -16.99 11.45 -8.67
C THR A 104 -15.71 11.16 -7.90
N LYS A 105 -14.83 12.14 -7.71
CA LYS A 105 -13.51 11.99 -7.07
C LYS A 105 -13.58 11.19 -5.77
N ALA A 106 -14.52 11.52 -4.89
CA ALA A 106 -14.66 10.86 -3.62
C ALA A 106 -14.93 9.35 -3.77
N GLN A 107 -15.84 8.98 -4.70
CA GLN A 107 -16.18 7.59 -4.98
C GLN A 107 -15.03 6.85 -5.69
N TYR A 108 -14.27 7.57 -6.51
CA TYR A 108 -13.13 7.02 -7.23
C TYR A 108 -11.96 6.69 -6.30
N LEU A 109 -11.77 7.46 -5.24
CA LEU A 109 -10.78 7.18 -4.20
C LEU A 109 -11.23 6.05 -3.26
N GLY A 110 -12.55 5.93 -3.03
CA GLY A 110 -13.14 4.84 -2.26
C GLY A 110 -14.57 5.10 -1.85
N VAL A 111 -15.35 4.04 -1.67
CA VAL A 111 -16.77 4.13 -1.32
C VAL A 111 -16.95 4.44 0.16
N GLN A 112 -17.80 5.40 0.48
CA GLN A 112 -18.13 5.76 1.86
C GLN A 112 -19.56 5.32 2.22
N LYS A 113 -19.71 4.72 3.39
CA LYS A 113 -21.00 4.33 3.93
C LYS A 113 -21.73 5.51 4.59
N SER A 114 -20.99 6.33 5.30
CA SER A 114 -21.56 7.47 6.03
C SER A 114 -20.49 8.55 6.26
N GLY A 115 -20.94 9.78 6.23
CA GLY A 115 -20.08 10.95 6.45
C GLY A 115 -19.66 11.62 5.15
N THR A 116 -19.40 12.90 5.26
CA THR A 116 -18.80 13.68 4.18
C THR A 116 -17.33 13.33 4.07
N ALA A 117 -16.85 13.15 2.87
CA ALA A 117 -15.44 12.97 2.54
C ALA A 117 -14.62 14.24 2.81
N SER A 118 -14.77 14.82 4.00
CA SER A 118 -14.17 16.11 4.36
C SER A 118 -12.64 16.11 4.35
N ASN A 119 -12.02 14.93 4.38
CA ASN A 119 -10.57 14.78 4.47
C ASN A 119 -9.92 14.32 3.16
N LEU A 120 -10.65 14.34 2.05
CA LEU A 120 -10.10 14.00 0.72
C LEU A 120 -9.27 15.14 0.11
N ILE A 121 -9.24 16.30 0.74
CA ILE A 121 -8.50 17.48 0.30
C ILE A 121 -7.00 17.18 0.24
N ASP A 122 -6.50 16.30 1.08
CA ASP A 122 -5.09 15.97 1.16
C ASP A 122 -4.68 14.75 0.30
N ILE A 123 -5.56 14.31 -0.61
CA ILE A 123 -5.21 13.32 -1.62
C ILE A 123 -5.06 14.03 -2.96
N ASP A 124 -3.82 14.08 -3.45
CA ASP A 124 -3.56 14.53 -4.81
C ASP A 124 -3.86 13.40 -5.78
N TYR A 125 -4.85 13.62 -6.64
CA TYR A 125 -5.22 12.66 -7.68
C TYR A 125 -4.78 13.15 -9.05
N GLN A 126 -3.85 12.42 -9.65
CA GLN A 126 -3.26 12.73 -10.94
C GLN A 126 -3.41 11.52 -11.87
N ILE A 127 -4.43 11.53 -12.73
CA ILE A 127 -4.67 10.41 -13.67
C ILE A 127 -3.47 10.19 -14.57
N GLY A 128 -2.95 8.95 -14.56
CA GLY A 128 -1.91 8.52 -15.49
C GLY A 128 -0.53 9.11 -15.23
N VAL A 129 -0.34 9.85 -14.16
CA VAL A 129 1.00 10.24 -13.72
C VAL A 129 1.68 8.98 -13.21
N LYS A 130 2.77 8.63 -13.86
CA LYS A 130 3.65 7.58 -13.35
C LYS A 130 4.29 8.07 -12.06
N GLU A 131 4.54 7.12 -11.16
CA GLU A 131 5.44 7.38 -10.05
C GLU A 131 6.68 8.12 -10.58
N PRO A 132 7.12 9.20 -9.91
CA PRO A 132 8.41 9.78 -10.24
C PRO A 132 9.42 8.64 -10.31
N GLU A 133 10.14 8.53 -11.41
CA GLU A 133 11.19 7.53 -11.51
C GLU A 133 12.03 7.67 -10.25
N GLN A 134 11.94 6.70 -9.37
CA GLN A 134 12.93 6.60 -8.33
C GLN A 134 14.24 6.54 -9.12
N SER A 135 15.05 7.58 -8.98
CA SER A 135 16.43 7.47 -9.40
C SER A 135 16.87 6.15 -8.79
N GLU A 136 17.12 5.16 -9.65
CA GLU A 136 17.67 3.89 -9.17
C GLU A 136 18.83 4.31 -8.30
N VAL A 137 18.70 4.08 -7.00
CA VAL A 137 19.84 4.25 -6.10
C VAL A 137 20.80 3.18 -6.60
N GLN A 138 21.70 3.59 -7.47
CA GLN A 138 22.73 2.71 -7.98
C GLN A 138 23.60 2.39 -6.77
N ALA A 139 23.18 1.37 -6.04
CA ALA A 139 23.90 0.88 -4.89
C ALA A 139 24.99 -0.08 -5.41
N ASP A 140 26.22 0.13 -4.99
CA ASP A 140 27.32 -0.79 -5.26
C ASP A 140 27.05 -2.16 -4.65
N LEU A 141 26.23 -2.18 -3.59
CA LEU A 141 25.86 -3.40 -2.88
C LEU A 141 24.48 -3.24 -2.22
N SER A 142 23.61 -4.23 -2.40
CA SER A 142 22.34 -4.35 -1.67
C SER A 142 22.36 -5.58 -0.78
N ILE A 143 22.08 -5.40 0.50
CA ILE A 143 22.13 -6.47 1.50
C ILE A 143 20.79 -6.55 2.23
N LEU A 144 20.21 -7.73 2.25
CA LEU A 144 19.07 -8.06 3.10
C LEU A 144 19.53 -8.87 4.30
N PHE A 145 19.34 -8.34 5.50
CA PHE A 145 19.55 -9.06 6.75
C PHE A 145 18.23 -9.61 7.25
N ILE A 146 18.21 -10.89 7.56
CA ILE A 146 17.07 -11.54 8.21
C ILE A 146 17.58 -12.13 9.51
N GLY A 147 17.03 -11.70 10.65
CA GLY A 147 17.48 -12.24 11.92
C GLY A 147 16.92 -11.56 13.16
N ASN A 148 17.49 -11.91 14.28
CA ASN A 148 17.13 -11.47 15.62
C ASN A 148 18.17 -10.51 16.22
N SER A 149 18.25 -10.42 17.54
CA SER A 149 19.20 -9.53 18.24
C SER A 149 20.68 -9.73 17.87
N PHE A 150 21.08 -10.94 17.45
CA PHE A 150 22.46 -11.19 17.02
C PHE A 150 22.79 -10.53 15.69
N THR A 151 21.82 -10.44 14.77
CA THR A 151 22.02 -9.73 13.51
C THR A 151 22.06 -8.22 13.68
N LYS A 152 21.50 -7.69 14.77
CA LYS A 152 21.51 -6.25 15.04
C LYS A 152 22.94 -5.70 15.15
N ASP A 153 23.80 -6.36 15.88
CA ASP A 153 25.20 -5.93 16.06
C ASP A 153 25.94 -5.89 14.72
N ALA A 154 25.75 -6.92 13.86
CA ALA A 154 26.35 -6.95 12.55
C ALA A 154 25.86 -5.79 11.68
N VAL A 155 24.57 -5.51 11.69
CA VAL A 155 23.97 -4.42 10.90
C VAL A 155 24.42 -3.05 11.38
N GLU A 156 24.62 -2.88 12.68
CA GLU A 156 25.05 -1.60 13.27
C GLU A 156 26.48 -1.23 12.88
N HIS A 157 27.38 -2.19 12.79
CA HIS A 157 28.80 -1.93 12.52
C HIS A 157 29.20 -2.08 11.05
N LEU A 158 28.45 -2.86 10.27
CA LEU A 158 28.77 -3.15 8.88
C LEU A 158 28.87 -1.91 7.98
N PRO A 159 28.03 -0.86 8.11
CA PRO A 159 28.15 0.35 7.30
C PRO A 159 29.53 1.00 7.39
N GLY A 160 30.10 1.05 8.59
CA GLY A 160 31.44 1.59 8.80
C GLY A 160 32.53 0.74 8.12
N ILE A 161 32.39 -0.59 8.19
CA ILE A 161 33.33 -1.53 7.56
C ILE A 161 33.28 -1.43 6.04
N LEU A 162 32.07 -1.38 5.47
CA LEU A 162 31.88 -1.30 4.01
C LEU A 162 32.40 0.03 3.46
N LYS A 163 32.17 1.14 4.17
CA LYS A 163 32.73 2.44 3.82
C LYS A 163 34.26 2.43 3.87
N ALA A 164 34.86 1.82 4.89
CA ALA A 164 36.31 1.68 4.98
C ALA A 164 36.91 0.80 3.85
N ALA A 165 36.10 -0.12 3.31
CA ALA A 165 36.42 -0.93 2.14
C ALA A 165 36.19 -0.22 0.80
N GLY A 166 35.76 1.07 0.80
CA GLY A 166 35.54 1.85 -0.41
C GLY A 166 34.15 1.68 -1.04
N LEU A 167 33.23 1.04 -0.34
CA LEU A 167 31.83 0.90 -0.79
C LEU A 167 30.98 2.00 -0.15
N ASP A 168 30.78 3.09 -0.89
CA ASP A 168 30.06 4.26 -0.37
C ASP A 168 28.54 4.21 -0.58
N LYS A 169 28.08 3.44 -1.57
CA LYS A 169 26.66 3.32 -1.92
C LYS A 169 26.15 1.94 -1.57
N VAL A 170 25.82 1.74 -0.31
CA VAL A 170 25.30 0.47 0.18
C VAL A 170 23.85 0.62 0.63
N HIS A 171 22.96 -0.18 0.02
CA HIS A 171 21.57 -0.29 0.44
C HIS A 171 21.43 -1.49 1.36
N MET A 172 20.99 -1.26 2.60
CA MET A 172 20.81 -2.31 3.59
C MET A 172 19.38 -2.33 4.10
N VAL A 173 18.79 -3.51 4.09
CA VAL A 173 17.48 -3.76 4.68
C VAL A 173 17.61 -4.80 5.79
N HIS A 174 17.05 -4.53 6.94
CA HIS A 174 17.06 -5.45 8.07
C HIS A 174 15.64 -5.89 8.45
N MET A 175 15.33 -7.16 8.20
CA MET A 175 14.13 -7.80 8.72
C MET A 175 14.43 -8.32 10.14
N TYR A 176 14.06 -7.53 11.12
CA TYR A 176 14.33 -7.83 12.53
C TYR A 176 13.10 -8.36 13.24
N TYR A 177 13.29 -9.45 13.98
CA TYR A 177 12.28 -9.93 14.92
C TYR A 177 12.96 -10.48 16.18
N GLY A 178 12.76 -9.81 17.29
CA GLY A 178 13.38 -10.18 18.56
C GLY A 178 13.03 -11.61 19.00
N GLY A 179 14.06 -12.39 19.36
CA GLY A 179 13.90 -13.71 19.91
C GLY A 179 13.44 -14.82 18.95
N ARG A 180 13.28 -14.55 17.65
CA ARG A 180 12.87 -15.57 16.67
C ARG A 180 14.04 -16.32 16.05
N LEU A 181 13.79 -17.60 15.76
CA LEU A 181 14.66 -18.43 14.92
C LEU A 181 14.37 -18.19 13.43
N ILE A 182 15.36 -18.44 12.57
CA ILE A 182 15.20 -18.27 11.11
C ILE A 182 14.01 -19.10 10.57
N SER A 183 13.82 -20.31 11.08
CA SER A 183 12.68 -21.17 10.71
C SER A 183 11.31 -20.54 10.97
N GLN A 184 11.21 -19.64 11.94
CA GLN A 184 9.96 -18.95 12.28
C GLN A 184 9.63 -17.78 11.33
N TYR A 185 10.60 -17.26 10.60
CA TYR A 185 10.34 -16.32 9.52
C TYR A 185 9.67 -17.02 8.32
N TYR A 186 10.11 -18.25 8.03
CA TYR A 186 9.55 -19.03 6.93
C TYR A 186 8.10 -19.47 7.20
N SER A 187 7.80 -19.93 8.42
CA SER A 187 6.45 -20.39 8.78
C SER A 187 5.39 -19.29 8.79
N GLY A 188 5.79 -18.03 9.00
CA GLY A 188 4.91 -16.87 8.93
C GLY A 188 4.52 -16.43 7.51
N TRP A 189 5.18 -16.99 6.48
CA TRP A 189 4.89 -16.69 5.06
C TRP A 189 4.04 -17.78 4.39
N ALA A 190 3.89 -18.92 5.05
CA ALA A 190 3.17 -20.09 4.53
C ALA A 190 1.75 -20.26 5.13
N SER A 191 1.27 -19.29 5.92
CA SER A 191 -0.05 -19.32 6.55
C SER A 191 -0.98 -18.25 6.01
#